data_2dd59b4730c7e27462b4d1fb1a932aab
#
_entry.id   2dd59b4730c7e27462b4d1fb1a932aab
#
_cell.length_a   1.000
_cell.length_b   1.000
_cell.length_c   1.000
_cell.angle_alpha   90.00
_cell.angle_beta   90.00
_cell.angle_gamma   90.00
#
_symmetry.space_group_name_H-M   'P 1'
#
loop_
_entity.id
_entity.type
_entity.pdbx_description
1 polymer ?
#
loop_
_entity_poly.entity_id
_entity_poly.type
_entity_poly.pdbx_seq_one_letter_code
_entity_poly.pdbx_strand_id
1 'polypeptide(L)'
;SYSGQIMHTRLEKAGKVLEFETNLSQENAVPFELVIFFLRKNLRHILQTKDYSFTLFLPLLAIELEEKGLPRSMSMIRMKVEPQEEVSLETPLGKMKARKILVLPKSGFLRALLPREKTHFEFTIAEAAPHYLLEFTAGKTKHIMTQLSRTQ
;
A
#
# COMPACT_ATOMS: atom_id res chain seq x y z
N SER A 1 3.83 -24.21 8.46
CA SER A 1 3.29 -23.45 9.61
C SER A 1 3.94 -22.06 9.63
N TYR A 2 3.19 -21.06 9.21
CA TYR A 2 3.59 -19.66 9.39
C TYR A 2 3.44 -19.33 10.87
N SER A 3 4.53 -19.13 11.58
CA SER A 3 4.53 -18.52 12.89
C SER A 3 3.97 -17.10 12.74
N GLY A 4 2.97 -16.77 13.55
CA GLY A 4 2.27 -15.49 13.46
C GLY A 4 3.22 -14.30 13.48
N GLN A 5 3.12 -13.45 12.47
CA GLN A 5 3.85 -12.19 12.46
C GLN A 5 3.09 -11.19 13.34
N ILE A 6 3.65 -10.94 14.51
CA ILE A 6 3.21 -9.85 15.37
C ILE A 6 3.98 -8.61 14.96
N MET A 7 3.26 -7.57 14.58
CA MET A 7 3.83 -6.26 14.29
C MET A 7 3.73 -5.38 15.53
N HIS A 8 4.88 -4.95 16.04
CA HIS A 8 4.95 -3.92 17.07
C HIS A 8 4.97 -2.57 16.38
N THR A 9 4.00 -1.75 16.68
CA THR A 9 3.90 -0.40 16.12
C THR A 9 4.08 0.62 17.24
N ARG A 10 5.07 1.50 17.06
CA ARG A 10 5.27 2.68 17.91
C ARG A 10 5.09 3.92 17.04
N LEU A 11 4.14 4.73 17.40
CA LEU A 11 3.82 5.98 16.69
C LEU A 11 3.93 7.15 17.67
N GLU A 12 4.59 8.19 17.24
CA GLU A 12 4.72 9.42 18.00
C GLU A 12 4.06 10.56 17.22
N LYS A 13 3.05 11.19 17.84
CA LYS A 13 2.33 12.31 17.25
C LYS A 13 2.02 13.32 18.34
N ALA A 14 2.49 14.56 18.16
CA ALA A 14 2.22 15.68 19.08
C ALA A 14 2.57 15.39 20.56
N GLY A 15 3.71 14.72 20.81
CA GLY A 15 4.17 14.35 22.15
C GLY A 15 3.45 13.16 22.80
N LYS A 16 2.52 12.53 22.08
CA LYS A 16 1.90 11.28 22.50
C LYS A 16 2.58 10.11 21.79
N VAL A 17 2.96 9.10 22.57
CA VAL A 17 3.49 7.84 22.07
C VAL A 17 2.37 6.81 22.15
N LEU A 18 2.04 6.20 21.02
CA LEU A 18 1.13 5.07 20.93
C LEU A 18 1.91 3.81 20.57
N GLU A 19 1.83 2.81 21.42
CA GLU A 19 2.42 1.50 21.18
C GLU A 19 1.32 0.46 21.15
N PHE A 20 1.32 -0.40 20.13
CA PHE A 20 0.39 -1.51 20.05
C PHE A 20 0.97 -2.67 19.24
N GLU A 21 0.46 -3.85 19.53
CA GLU A 21 0.77 -5.06 18.82
C GLU A 21 -0.39 -5.44 17.89
N THR A 22 -0.06 -5.82 16.65
CA THR A 22 -1.05 -6.27 15.69
C THR A 22 -0.63 -7.64 15.16
N ASN A 23 -1.53 -8.61 15.27
CA ASN A 23 -1.32 -9.93 14.69
C ASN A 23 -1.74 -9.91 13.21
N LEU A 24 -0.77 -9.75 12.33
CA LEU A 24 -0.99 -9.68 10.89
C LEU A 24 -1.36 -11.02 10.26
N SER A 25 -1.00 -12.12 10.91
CA SER A 25 -1.23 -13.46 10.36
C SER A 25 -2.70 -13.89 10.39
N GLN A 26 -3.47 -13.43 11.37
CA GLN A 26 -4.90 -13.75 11.47
C GLN A 26 -5.72 -13.15 10.30
N GLU A 27 -5.31 -11.99 9.82
CA GLU A 27 -6.02 -11.27 8.76
C GLU A 27 -5.30 -11.37 7.39
N ASN A 28 -4.14 -12.01 7.32
CA ASN A 28 -3.22 -11.93 6.16
C ASN A 28 -2.98 -10.47 5.74
N ALA A 29 -2.86 -9.59 6.71
CA ALA A 29 -2.77 -8.16 6.47
C ALA A 29 -1.35 -7.76 6.06
N VAL A 30 -1.26 -6.85 5.10
CA VAL A 30 -0.02 -6.24 4.64
C VAL A 30 0.08 -4.85 5.27
N PRO A 31 1.13 -4.56 6.05
CA PRO A 31 1.39 -3.20 6.52
C PRO A 31 1.62 -2.25 5.34
N PHE A 32 1.20 -1.01 5.48
CA PHE A 32 1.32 -0.02 4.41
C PHE A 32 2.75 0.13 3.88
N GLU A 33 3.74 0.10 4.78
CA GLU A 33 5.16 0.22 4.44
C GLU A 33 5.68 -0.93 3.55
N LEU A 34 5.00 -2.07 3.57
CA LEU A 34 5.37 -3.25 2.79
C LEU A 34 4.52 -3.44 1.52
N VAL A 35 3.56 -2.57 1.26
CA VAL A 35 2.64 -2.70 0.12
C VAL A 35 3.40 -2.75 -1.21
N ILE A 36 4.41 -1.91 -1.39
CA ILE A 36 5.17 -1.91 -2.65
C ILE A 36 5.89 -3.24 -2.89
N PHE A 37 6.47 -3.84 -1.87
CA PHE A 37 7.12 -5.15 -1.99
C PHE A 37 6.09 -6.24 -2.30
N PHE A 38 4.93 -6.17 -1.66
CA PHE A 38 3.81 -7.07 -1.91
C PHE A 38 3.33 -6.97 -3.36
N LEU A 39 3.08 -5.76 -3.87
CA LEU A 39 2.63 -5.53 -5.24
C LEU A 39 3.68 -6.00 -6.26
N ARG A 40 4.95 -5.71 -6.04
CA ARG A 40 6.05 -6.14 -6.93
C ARG A 40 6.17 -7.67 -6.99
N LYS A 41 6.12 -8.32 -5.83
CA LYS A 41 6.17 -9.79 -5.73
C LYS A 41 5.00 -10.46 -6.46
N ASN A 42 3.83 -9.84 -6.41
CA ASN A 42 2.59 -10.41 -6.95
C ASN A 42 2.18 -9.80 -8.29
N LEU A 43 2.99 -8.91 -8.89
CA LEU A 43 2.59 -8.12 -10.06
C LEU A 43 2.04 -8.98 -11.20
N ARG A 44 2.75 -10.06 -11.55
CA ARG A 44 2.29 -10.98 -12.62
C ARG A 44 0.92 -11.57 -12.31
N HIS A 45 0.70 -11.99 -11.07
CA HIS A 45 -0.57 -12.56 -10.65
C HIS A 45 -1.68 -11.50 -10.63
N ILE A 46 -1.38 -10.29 -10.18
CA ILE A 46 -2.30 -9.14 -10.21
C ILE A 46 -2.76 -8.84 -11.64
N LEU A 47 -1.84 -8.83 -12.59
CA LEU A 47 -2.16 -8.54 -14.00
C LEU A 47 -2.98 -9.63 -14.68
N GLN A 48 -2.95 -10.86 -14.19
CA GLN A 48 -3.65 -12.02 -14.75
C GLN A 48 -4.98 -12.31 -14.04
N THR A 49 -5.21 -11.75 -12.86
CA THR A 49 -6.36 -12.07 -12.03
C THR A 49 -7.37 -10.93 -12.05
N LYS A 50 -8.66 -11.26 -12.29
CA LYS A 50 -9.74 -10.30 -12.07
C LYS A 50 -10.00 -10.17 -10.56
N ASP A 51 -10.35 -8.97 -10.13
CA ASP A 51 -10.77 -8.69 -8.75
C ASP A 51 -9.74 -9.08 -7.67
N TYR A 52 -8.46 -8.88 -7.96
CA TYR A 52 -7.40 -9.09 -6.98
C TYR A 52 -7.59 -8.17 -5.77
N SER A 53 -7.51 -8.73 -4.58
CA SER A 53 -7.69 -7.98 -3.34
C SER A 53 -6.79 -8.52 -2.23
N PHE A 54 -6.48 -7.66 -1.27
CA PHE A 54 -5.71 -7.99 -0.07
C PHE A 54 -6.17 -7.14 1.10
N THR A 55 -5.78 -7.51 2.32
CA THR A 55 -6.05 -6.70 3.51
C THR A 55 -4.86 -5.79 3.79
N LEU A 56 -5.13 -4.50 3.87
CA LEU A 56 -4.15 -3.47 4.19
C LEU A 56 -4.29 -3.06 5.65
N PHE A 57 -3.18 -2.99 6.36
CA PHE A 57 -3.10 -2.40 7.69
C PHE A 57 -2.55 -0.97 7.60
N LEU A 58 -3.32 -0.01 8.11
CA LEU A 58 -2.99 1.42 8.14
C LEU A 58 -2.74 1.87 9.59
N PRO A 59 -1.48 1.89 10.06
CA PRO A 59 -1.17 2.25 11.44
C PRO A 59 -1.65 3.65 11.84
N LEU A 60 -1.54 4.63 10.94
CA LEU A 60 -2.00 6.00 11.21
C LEU A 60 -3.51 6.09 11.37
N LEU A 61 -4.25 5.28 10.62
CA LEU A 61 -5.71 5.21 10.77
C LEU A 61 -6.09 4.59 12.12
N ALA A 62 -5.30 3.64 12.63
CA ALA A 62 -5.54 3.05 13.95
C ALA A 62 -5.53 4.09 15.06
N ILE A 63 -4.62 5.07 15.00
CA ILE A 63 -4.56 6.17 15.98
C ILE A 63 -5.81 7.04 15.89
N GLU A 64 -6.21 7.45 14.70
CA GLU A 64 -7.37 8.30 14.49
C GLU A 64 -8.68 7.62 14.96
N LEU A 65 -8.77 6.32 14.73
CA LEU A 65 -9.91 5.52 15.19
C LEU A 65 -9.96 5.45 16.72
N GLU A 66 -8.80 5.22 17.35
CA GLU A 66 -8.72 5.15 18.81
C GLU A 66 -9.07 6.50 19.46
N GLU A 67 -8.60 7.62 18.92
CA GLU A 67 -8.96 8.97 19.36
C GLU A 67 -10.47 9.23 19.28
N LYS A 68 -11.16 8.58 18.34
CA LYS A 68 -12.62 8.64 18.16
C LYS A 68 -13.40 7.57 18.93
N GLY A 69 -12.71 6.74 19.73
CA GLY A 69 -13.32 5.62 20.46
C GLY A 69 -13.79 4.46 19.57
N LEU A 70 -13.25 4.34 18.37
CA LEU A 70 -13.58 3.28 17.43
C LEU A 70 -12.58 2.11 17.51
N PRO A 71 -13.01 0.87 17.18
CA PRO A 71 -12.13 -0.30 17.25
C PRO A 71 -10.93 -0.20 16.30
N ARG A 72 -9.75 -0.61 16.76
CA ARG A 72 -8.52 -0.67 15.93
C ARG A 72 -8.65 -1.63 14.75
N SER A 73 -9.50 -2.65 14.85
CA SER A 73 -9.76 -3.58 13.75
C SER A 73 -10.25 -2.88 12.47
N MET A 74 -10.87 -1.71 12.60
CA MET A 74 -11.27 -0.88 11.47
C MET A 74 -10.09 -0.27 10.70
N SER A 75 -8.86 -0.35 11.22
CA SER A 75 -7.63 0.03 10.50
C SER A 75 -7.13 -1.03 9.52
N MET A 76 -7.71 -2.23 9.56
CA MET A 76 -7.51 -3.28 8.59
C MET A 76 -8.60 -3.20 7.52
N ILE A 77 -8.20 -2.83 6.31
CA ILE A 77 -9.13 -2.54 5.22
C ILE A 77 -8.91 -3.51 4.08
N ARG A 78 -9.98 -4.14 3.61
CA ARG A 78 -9.93 -4.93 2.39
C ARG A 78 -9.77 -4.00 1.20
N MET A 79 -8.65 -4.11 0.50
CA MET A 79 -8.30 -3.30 -0.65
C MET A 79 -8.49 -4.09 -1.94
N LYS A 80 -8.99 -3.42 -2.96
CA LYS A 80 -9.03 -3.89 -4.33
C LYS A 80 -7.81 -3.36 -5.09
N VAL A 81 -7.23 -4.18 -5.94
CA VAL A 81 -6.11 -3.81 -6.80
C VAL A 81 -6.60 -3.80 -8.24
N GLU A 82 -6.58 -2.63 -8.85
CA GLU A 82 -7.02 -2.42 -10.24
C GLU A 82 -5.84 -2.04 -11.13
N PRO A 83 -5.36 -2.96 -11.98
CA PRO A 83 -4.44 -2.59 -13.05
C PRO A 83 -5.09 -1.56 -13.98
N GLN A 84 -4.35 -0.50 -14.26
CA GLN A 84 -4.76 0.57 -15.17
C GLN A 84 -3.98 0.46 -16.49
N GLU A 85 -3.85 1.57 -17.20
CA GLU A 85 -3.16 1.62 -18.47
C GLU A 85 -1.65 1.31 -18.36
N GLU A 86 -1.11 0.75 -19.44
CA GLU A 86 0.33 0.69 -19.67
C GLU A 86 0.83 2.07 -20.06
N VAL A 87 1.95 2.47 -19.50
CA VAL A 87 2.60 3.75 -19.80
C VAL A 87 4.08 3.52 -20.10
N SER A 88 4.67 4.44 -20.86
CA SER A 88 6.13 4.51 -21.05
C SER A 88 6.66 5.74 -20.36
N LEU A 89 7.63 5.56 -19.47
CA LEU A 89 8.23 6.63 -18.70
C LEU A 89 9.72 6.72 -18.93
N GLU A 90 10.23 7.95 -19.04
CA GLU A 90 11.67 8.22 -18.97
C GLU A 90 12.13 8.12 -17.52
N THR A 91 13.15 7.31 -17.30
CA THR A 91 13.72 7.06 -15.98
C THR A 91 15.23 7.24 -16.00
N PRO A 92 15.90 7.30 -14.84
CA PRO A 92 17.37 7.30 -14.80
C PRO A 92 18.03 6.08 -15.46
N LEU A 93 17.25 5.01 -15.69
CA LEU A 93 17.70 3.79 -16.37
C LEU A 93 17.29 3.73 -17.85
N GLY A 94 16.75 4.83 -18.40
CA GLY A 94 16.21 4.91 -19.73
C GLY A 94 14.70 4.77 -19.79
N LYS A 95 14.16 4.62 -20.99
CA LYS A 95 12.72 4.49 -21.22
C LYS A 95 12.23 3.12 -20.78
N MET A 96 11.25 3.11 -19.90
CA MET A 96 10.67 1.88 -19.35
C MET A 96 9.18 1.79 -19.61
N LYS A 97 8.73 0.59 -19.98
CA LYS A 97 7.30 0.24 -19.92
C LYS A 97 6.90 -0.02 -18.48
N ALA A 98 5.78 0.56 -18.08
CA ALA A 98 5.26 0.44 -16.74
C ALA A 98 3.75 0.27 -16.74
N ARG A 99 3.24 -0.25 -15.65
CA ARG A 99 1.81 -0.40 -15.39
C ARG A 99 1.41 0.47 -14.22
N LYS A 100 0.36 1.23 -14.40
CA LYS A 100 -0.31 1.90 -13.29
C LYS A 100 -1.19 0.91 -12.56
N ILE A 101 -1.08 0.89 -11.25
CA ILE A 101 -1.85 0.04 -10.33
C ILE A 101 -2.56 0.92 -9.34
N LEU A 102 -3.88 0.89 -9.35
CA LEU A 102 -4.71 1.59 -8.38
C LEU A 102 -5.09 0.65 -7.24
N VAL A 103 -4.85 1.09 -6.00
CA VAL A 103 -5.24 0.39 -4.79
C VAL A 103 -6.25 1.24 -4.03
N LEU A 104 -7.44 0.71 -3.82
CA LEU A 104 -8.56 1.41 -3.20
C LEU A 104 -9.40 0.47 -2.33
N PRO A 105 -10.20 0.99 -1.37
CA PRO A 105 -11.07 0.15 -0.57
C PRO A 105 -12.03 -0.65 -1.45
N LYS A 106 -12.18 -1.94 -1.19
CA LYS A 106 -13.07 -2.82 -1.93
C LYS A 106 -14.55 -2.46 -1.69
N SER A 107 -14.89 -2.11 -0.45
CA SER A 107 -16.24 -1.71 -0.07
C SER A 107 -16.58 -0.33 -0.63
N GLY A 108 -17.70 -0.22 -1.36
CA GLY A 108 -18.23 1.07 -1.82
C GLY A 108 -18.61 1.99 -0.67
N PHE A 109 -19.09 1.44 0.44
CA PHE A 109 -19.40 2.18 1.65
C PHE A 109 -18.12 2.82 2.25
N LEU A 110 -17.05 2.05 2.40
CA LEU A 110 -15.79 2.58 2.90
C LEU A 110 -15.19 3.63 1.97
N ARG A 111 -15.32 3.47 0.65
CA ARG A 111 -14.90 4.47 -0.32
C ARG A 111 -15.64 5.80 -0.18
N ALA A 112 -16.90 5.75 0.20
CA ALA A 112 -17.70 6.95 0.44
C ALA A 112 -17.41 7.59 1.81
N LEU A 113 -17.10 6.77 2.81
CA LEU A 113 -16.90 7.21 4.20
C LEU A 113 -15.49 7.73 4.49
N LEU A 114 -14.47 7.07 3.90
CA LEU A 114 -13.08 7.39 4.20
C LEU A 114 -12.52 8.41 3.20
N PRO A 115 -11.66 9.34 3.67
CA PRO A 115 -11.01 10.29 2.79
C PRO A 115 -10.19 9.59 1.70
N ARG A 116 -10.40 9.95 0.43
CA ARG A 116 -9.66 9.37 -0.70
C ARG A 116 -8.15 9.53 -0.55
N GLU A 117 -7.72 10.65 -0.01
CA GLU A 117 -6.32 10.97 0.23
C GLU A 117 -5.60 9.96 1.13
N LYS A 118 -6.34 9.27 2.00
CA LYS A 118 -5.82 8.28 2.96
C LYS A 118 -5.99 6.84 2.51
N THR A 119 -6.81 6.57 1.50
CA THR A 119 -7.23 5.21 1.15
C THR A 119 -7.11 4.86 -0.31
N HIS A 120 -6.80 5.82 -1.19
CA HIS A 120 -6.57 5.60 -2.61
C HIS A 120 -5.10 5.85 -2.94
N PHE A 121 -4.45 4.82 -3.45
CA PHE A 121 -3.02 4.84 -3.77
C PHE A 121 -2.81 4.43 -5.22
N GLU A 122 -1.99 5.16 -5.94
CA GLU A 122 -1.59 4.80 -7.29
C GLU A 122 -0.09 4.51 -7.33
N PHE A 123 0.25 3.36 -7.86
CA PHE A 123 1.62 2.90 -8.05
C PHE A 123 1.89 2.73 -9.53
N THR A 124 2.99 3.27 -10.02
CA THR A 124 3.47 2.99 -11.37
C THR A 124 4.70 2.10 -11.26
N ILE A 125 4.58 0.87 -11.71
CA ILE A 125 5.57 -0.19 -11.52
C ILE A 125 6.09 -0.65 -12.88
N ALA A 126 7.41 -0.74 -13.04
CA ALA A 126 8.02 -1.27 -14.25
C ALA A 126 7.58 -2.71 -14.52
N GLU A 127 7.18 -3.00 -15.76
CA GLU A 127 6.72 -4.35 -16.13
C GLU A 127 7.88 -5.36 -16.18
N ALA A 128 9.08 -4.93 -16.55
CA ALA A 128 10.25 -5.78 -16.54
C ALA A 128 10.78 -5.98 -15.11
N ALA A 129 11.19 -7.21 -14.79
CA ALA A 129 11.87 -7.48 -13.54
C ALA A 129 13.15 -6.62 -13.42
N PRO A 130 13.44 -6.10 -12.25
CA PRO A 130 12.89 -6.40 -10.91
C PRO A 130 11.66 -5.58 -10.51
N HIS A 131 10.87 -5.09 -11.43
CA HIS A 131 9.62 -4.36 -11.18
C HIS A 131 9.83 -3.12 -10.29
N TYR A 132 10.67 -2.20 -10.75
CA TYR A 132 10.94 -0.96 -10.01
C TYR A 132 9.66 -0.15 -9.80
N LEU A 133 9.53 0.43 -8.61
CA LEU A 133 8.55 1.48 -8.39
C LEU A 133 9.05 2.78 -9.03
N LEU A 134 8.33 3.27 -10.01
CA LEU A 134 8.70 4.48 -10.76
C LEU A 134 8.00 5.72 -10.22
N GLU A 135 6.73 5.58 -9.87
CA GLU A 135 5.93 6.64 -9.29
C GLU A 135 4.99 6.09 -8.22
N PHE A 136 4.73 6.89 -7.21
CA PHE A 136 3.74 6.63 -6.18
C PHE A 136 2.94 7.89 -5.88
N THR A 137 1.62 7.79 -5.89
CA THR A 137 0.72 8.89 -5.55
C THR A 137 -0.21 8.49 -4.42
N ALA A 138 -0.27 9.32 -3.40
CA ALA A 138 -1.22 9.24 -2.31
C ALA A 138 -1.83 10.62 -2.09
N GLY A 139 -3.13 10.75 -2.35
CA GLY A 139 -3.82 12.03 -2.31
C GLY A 139 -3.20 13.06 -3.27
N LYS A 140 -2.70 14.15 -2.71
CA LYS A 140 -2.05 15.24 -3.47
C LYS A 140 -0.53 15.07 -3.60
N THR A 141 0.05 14.07 -2.93
CA THR A 141 1.49 13.85 -2.91
C THR A 141 1.88 12.84 -3.96
N LYS A 142 2.81 13.24 -4.82
CA LYS A 142 3.41 12.37 -5.85
C LYS A 142 4.90 12.21 -5.59
N HIS A 143 5.36 10.97 -5.53
CA HIS A 143 6.77 10.59 -5.45
C HIS A 143 7.20 10.01 -6.79
N ILE A 144 8.32 10.46 -7.31
CA ILE A 144 8.87 10.01 -8.60
C ILE A 144 10.28 9.50 -8.35
N MET A 145 10.64 8.40 -8.98
CA MET A 145 12.01 7.91 -8.94
C MET A 145 12.94 8.86 -9.72
N THR A 146 13.84 9.54 -9.00
CA THR A 146 14.80 10.48 -9.60
C THR A 146 16.22 9.92 -9.69
N GLN A 147 16.53 8.94 -8.85
CA GLN A 147 17.86 8.34 -8.79
C GLN A 147 17.78 6.90 -8.31
N LEU A 148 18.62 6.05 -8.88
CA LEU A 148 18.82 4.67 -8.43
C LEU A 148 20.26 4.56 -7.90
N SER A 149 20.40 4.46 -6.57
CA SER A 149 21.69 4.13 -5.97
C SER A 149 21.82 2.60 -5.89
N ARG A 150 22.85 2.05 -6.54
CA ARG A 150 23.27 0.69 -6.26
C ARG A 150 24.09 0.74 -4.95
N THR A 151 23.54 0.19 -3.89
CA THR A 151 24.36 -0.17 -2.73
C THR A 151 25.30 -1.28 -3.18
N GLN A 152 26.58 -0.98 -3.18
CA GLN A 152 27.63 -1.99 -3.39
C GLN A 152 27.68 -2.94 -2.21
#